data_2772a6cd940b72c3fe5be0193307ac42
#
_entry.id   2772a6cd940b72c3fe5be0193307ac42
#
_cell.length_a   1.000
_cell.length_b   1.000
_cell.length_c   1.000
_cell.angle_alpha   90.00
_cell.angle_beta   90.00
_cell.angle_gamma   90.00
#
_symmetry.space_group_name_H-M   'P 1'
#
loop_
_entity.id
_entity.type
_entity.pdbx_description
1 polymer ?
#
loop_
_entity_poly.entity_id
_entity_poly.type
_entity_poly.pdbx_seq_one_letter_code
_entity_poly.pdbx_strand_id
1 'polypeptide(L)'
;MIVAIDGPAGSGKSTVALALAQRLGFFYLDTGAMYRALTWLATRNGADLDDGRALAALAQEHPVSFDPSGRVEIAGKDVSTAIRQADIDRAVPTVARHPEVREVMRERQRALGATGDAVIEGRDIGTVVAPQAEVKVFLVAEHGERARRRGADRPGIAADTLAEDLRHRDERDAVNTRPAEDAVVLDTTELTVDDVVDRVAQLVAERRP
;
A
#
# COMPACT_ATOMS: atom_id res chain seq x y z
N MET A 1 11.63 -8.80 12.29
CA MET A 1 10.52 -7.95 12.80
C MET A 1 9.72 -7.39 11.65
N ILE A 2 8.39 -7.40 11.75
CA ILE A 2 7.49 -6.79 10.76
C ILE A 2 6.76 -5.61 11.42
N VAL A 3 6.78 -4.46 10.75
CA VAL A 3 5.97 -3.29 11.08
C VAL A 3 4.87 -3.17 10.02
N ALA A 4 3.62 -3.38 10.41
CA ALA A 4 2.46 -3.25 9.55
C ALA A 4 1.88 -1.83 9.65
N ILE A 5 1.74 -1.12 8.52
CA ILE A 5 1.15 0.22 8.46
C ILE A 5 -0.06 0.18 7.53
N ASP A 6 -1.25 0.21 8.12
CA ASP A 6 -2.52 0.18 7.42
C ASP A 6 -3.26 1.54 7.51
N GLY A 7 -4.30 1.70 6.71
CA GLY A 7 -5.17 2.88 6.75
C GLY A 7 -5.74 3.26 5.39
N PRO A 8 -6.68 4.22 5.32
CA PRO A 8 -7.33 4.65 4.09
C PRO A 8 -6.40 5.37 3.12
N ALA A 9 -6.87 5.63 1.90
CA ALA A 9 -6.12 6.39 0.90
C ALA A 9 -5.86 7.83 1.40
N GLY A 10 -4.65 8.36 1.17
CA GLY A 10 -4.29 9.72 1.58
C GLY A 10 -3.98 9.91 3.06
N SER A 11 -3.97 8.86 3.89
CA SER A 11 -3.60 8.95 5.32
C SER A 11 -2.10 9.10 5.58
N GLY A 12 -1.25 9.14 4.55
CA GLY A 12 0.20 9.34 4.69
C GLY A 12 1.02 8.05 4.81
N LYS A 13 0.40 6.86 4.68
CA LYS A 13 1.09 5.56 4.88
C LYS A 13 2.39 5.42 4.11
N SER A 14 2.38 5.66 2.80
CA SER A 14 3.55 5.44 1.94
C SER A 14 4.71 6.35 2.34
N THR A 15 4.43 7.60 2.67
CA THR A 15 5.44 8.57 3.11
C THR A 15 6.03 8.16 4.46
N VAL A 16 5.17 7.82 5.42
CA VAL A 16 5.59 7.41 6.77
C VAL A 16 6.33 6.07 6.71
N ALA A 17 5.80 5.08 5.98
CA ALA A 17 6.41 3.75 5.89
C ALA A 17 7.80 3.78 5.24
N LEU A 18 7.94 4.57 4.17
CA LEU A 18 9.24 4.74 3.51
C LEU A 18 10.25 5.43 4.43
N ALA A 19 9.86 6.55 5.07
CA ALA A 19 10.73 7.28 5.99
C ALA A 19 11.13 6.41 7.20
N LEU A 20 10.18 5.66 7.76
CA LEU A 20 10.45 4.74 8.87
C LEU A 20 11.41 3.62 8.45
N ALA A 21 11.18 3.00 7.29
CA ALA A 21 12.04 1.94 6.78
C ALA A 21 13.48 2.43 6.57
N GLN A 22 13.66 3.61 6.00
CA GLN A 22 14.97 4.26 5.84
C GLN A 22 15.65 4.52 7.18
N ARG A 23 14.92 5.05 8.16
CA ARG A 23 15.43 5.35 9.50
C ARG A 23 15.88 4.10 10.26
N LEU A 24 15.15 2.99 10.08
CA LEU A 24 15.42 1.74 10.79
C LEU A 24 16.37 0.79 10.03
N GLY A 25 16.66 1.07 8.77
CA GLY A 25 17.38 0.16 7.87
C GLY A 25 16.57 -1.09 7.52
N PHE A 26 15.24 -0.99 7.49
CA PHE A 26 14.31 -2.08 7.18
C PHE A 26 13.97 -2.11 5.69
N PHE A 27 13.57 -3.27 5.20
CA PHE A 27 13.00 -3.38 3.86
C PHE A 27 11.64 -2.67 3.80
N TYR A 28 11.42 -1.85 2.76
CA TYR A 28 10.15 -1.18 2.53
C TYR A 28 9.32 -1.92 1.49
N LEU A 29 8.08 -2.27 1.82
CA LEU A 29 7.15 -2.94 0.92
C LEU A 29 5.85 -2.14 0.73
N ASP A 30 5.72 -1.48 -0.43
CA ASP A 30 4.47 -0.85 -0.92
C ASP A 30 3.59 -1.93 -1.58
N THR A 31 2.65 -2.51 -0.82
CA THR A 31 1.75 -3.53 -1.39
C THR A 31 0.81 -2.95 -2.44
N GLY A 32 0.46 -1.68 -2.34
CA GLY A 32 -0.33 -0.98 -3.36
C GLY A 32 0.40 -0.89 -4.71
N ALA A 33 1.73 -0.76 -4.69
CA ALA A 33 2.53 -0.79 -5.91
C ALA A 33 2.48 -2.15 -6.60
N MET A 34 2.35 -3.26 -5.85
CA MET A 34 2.22 -4.60 -6.43
C MET A 34 0.93 -4.74 -7.25
N TYR A 35 -0.22 -4.31 -6.71
CA TYR A 35 -1.47 -4.30 -7.45
C TYR A 35 -1.42 -3.38 -8.67
N ARG A 36 -0.79 -2.22 -8.55
CA ARG A 36 -0.59 -1.30 -9.67
C ARG A 36 0.30 -1.90 -10.76
N ALA A 37 1.36 -2.62 -10.39
CA ALA A 37 2.26 -3.27 -11.33
C ALA A 37 1.54 -4.37 -12.13
N LEU A 38 0.75 -5.21 -11.46
CA LEU A 38 -0.09 -6.20 -12.14
C LEU A 38 -1.12 -5.52 -13.06
N THR A 39 -1.79 -4.46 -12.59
CA THR A 39 -2.77 -3.72 -13.39
C THR A 39 -2.11 -3.13 -14.63
N TRP A 40 -0.92 -2.55 -14.50
CA TRP A 40 -0.15 -2.02 -15.63
C TRP A 40 0.19 -3.11 -16.65
N LEU A 41 0.67 -4.28 -16.19
CA LEU A 41 0.99 -5.40 -17.07
C LEU A 41 -0.25 -5.92 -17.78
N ALA A 42 -1.34 -6.13 -17.05
CA ALA A 42 -2.62 -6.61 -17.59
C ALA A 42 -3.16 -5.66 -18.67
N THR A 43 -3.17 -4.36 -18.41
CA THR A 43 -3.60 -3.33 -19.38
C THR A 43 -2.72 -3.33 -20.63
N ARG A 44 -1.41 -3.46 -20.46
CA ARG A 44 -0.45 -3.52 -21.58
C ARG A 44 -0.61 -4.75 -22.46
N ASN A 45 -1.02 -5.86 -21.86
CA ASN A 45 -1.26 -7.12 -22.58
C ASN A 45 -2.69 -7.21 -23.14
N GLY A 46 -3.54 -6.20 -22.95
CA GLY A 46 -4.94 -6.22 -23.38
C GLY A 46 -5.77 -7.27 -22.64
N ALA A 47 -5.37 -7.65 -21.42
CA ALA A 47 -6.09 -8.63 -20.61
C ALA A 47 -7.44 -8.06 -20.14
N ASP A 48 -8.44 -8.94 -20.05
CA ASP A 48 -9.72 -8.59 -19.44
C ASP A 48 -9.53 -8.39 -17.92
N LEU A 49 -9.76 -7.16 -17.45
CA LEU A 49 -9.62 -6.84 -16.03
C LEU A 49 -10.73 -7.42 -15.15
N ASP A 50 -11.76 -7.97 -15.73
CA ASP A 50 -12.84 -8.67 -15.04
C ASP A 50 -12.59 -10.19 -14.91
N ASP A 51 -11.57 -10.74 -15.59
CA ASP A 51 -11.16 -12.14 -15.46
C ASP A 51 -10.11 -12.31 -14.35
N GLY A 52 -10.58 -12.52 -13.11
CA GLY A 52 -9.71 -12.71 -11.93
C GLY A 52 -8.76 -13.90 -12.05
N ARG A 53 -9.15 -14.99 -12.75
CA ARG A 53 -8.28 -16.17 -12.93
C ARG A 53 -7.14 -15.88 -13.89
N ALA A 54 -7.43 -15.23 -15.02
CA ALA A 54 -6.38 -14.83 -15.96
C ALA A 54 -5.40 -13.84 -15.32
N LEU A 55 -5.91 -12.88 -14.54
CA LEU A 55 -5.08 -11.93 -13.80
C LEU A 55 -4.21 -12.60 -12.72
N ALA A 56 -4.75 -13.57 -12.01
CA ALA A 56 -3.98 -14.34 -11.03
C ALA A 56 -2.86 -15.17 -11.69
N ALA A 57 -3.15 -15.82 -12.82
CA ALA A 57 -2.15 -16.53 -13.62
C ALA A 57 -1.05 -15.58 -14.10
N LEU A 58 -1.41 -14.38 -14.59
CA LEU A 58 -0.46 -13.36 -15.00
C LEU A 58 0.44 -12.90 -13.85
N ALA A 59 -0.12 -12.77 -12.63
CA ALA A 59 0.63 -12.40 -11.44
C ALA A 59 1.60 -13.50 -10.97
N GLN A 60 1.24 -14.77 -11.15
CA GLN A 60 2.11 -15.92 -10.86
C GLN A 60 3.25 -16.04 -11.87
N GLU A 61 2.95 -15.85 -13.16
CA GLU A 61 3.95 -15.91 -14.23
C GLU A 61 4.96 -14.75 -14.13
N HIS A 62 4.49 -13.59 -13.71
CA HIS A 62 5.30 -12.37 -13.60
C HIS A 62 5.23 -11.78 -12.19
N PRO A 63 5.92 -12.39 -11.22
CA PRO A 63 5.90 -11.91 -9.84
C PRO A 63 6.55 -10.53 -9.74
N VAL A 64 5.88 -9.63 -9.01
CA VAL A 64 6.41 -8.29 -8.72
C VAL A 64 7.64 -8.42 -7.82
N SER A 65 8.67 -7.65 -8.13
CA SER A 65 9.88 -7.51 -7.34
C SER A 65 10.19 -6.04 -7.03
N PHE A 66 11.02 -5.87 -6.01
CA PHE A 66 11.53 -4.56 -5.60
C PHE A 66 13.05 -4.63 -5.56
N ASP A 67 13.71 -3.66 -6.13
CA ASP A 67 15.16 -3.55 -5.98
C ASP A 67 15.54 -2.88 -4.64
N PRO A 68 16.83 -2.89 -4.25
CA PRO A 68 17.27 -2.26 -3.00
C PRO A 68 16.98 -0.75 -2.91
N SER A 69 16.74 -0.07 -4.02
CA SER A 69 16.34 1.35 -4.07
C SER A 69 14.83 1.55 -3.96
N GLY A 70 14.04 0.47 -3.87
CA GLY A 70 12.58 0.49 -3.82
C GLY A 70 11.90 0.64 -5.18
N ARG A 71 12.63 0.49 -6.30
CA ARG A 71 12.03 0.46 -7.63
C ARG A 71 11.22 -0.81 -7.82
N VAL A 72 10.11 -0.67 -8.53
CA VAL A 72 9.14 -1.75 -8.76
C VAL A 72 9.35 -2.35 -10.13
N GLU A 73 9.54 -3.65 -10.17
CA GLU A 73 9.73 -4.39 -11.42
C GLU A 73 8.67 -5.46 -11.60
N ILE A 74 8.21 -5.62 -12.85
CA ILE A 74 7.34 -6.72 -13.28
C ILE A 74 7.68 -7.11 -14.72
N ALA A 75 7.71 -8.39 -15.03
CA ALA A 75 8.07 -8.94 -16.35
C ALA A 75 9.42 -8.36 -16.86
N GLY A 76 10.41 -8.20 -15.97
CA GLY A 76 11.73 -7.67 -16.29
C GLY A 76 11.77 -6.17 -16.66
N LYS A 77 10.74 -5.41 -16.31
CA LYS A 77 10.65 -3.97 -16.59
C LYS A 77 10.51 -3.17 -15.32
N ASP A 78 11.28 -2.09 -15.19
CA ASP A 78 11.04 -1.06 -14.19
C ASP A 78 9.76 -0.30 -14.54
N VAL A 79 8.80 -0.37 -13.65
CA VAL A 79 7.47 0.25 -13.82
C VAL A 79 7.19 1.34 -12.78
N SER A 80 8.16 1.71 -11.97
CA SER A 80 8.03 2.61 -10.82
C SER A 80 7.28 3.90 -11.11
N THR A 81 7.55 4.50 -12.28
CA THR A 81 6.86 5.71 -12.75
C THR A 81 5.54 5.38 -13.43
N ALA A 82 5.52 4.35 -14.28
CA ALA A 82 4.35 4.01 -15.08
C ALA A 82 3.12 3.61 -14.23
N ILE A 83 3.36 2.94 -13.11
CA ILE A 83 2.29 2.50 -12.19
C ILE A 83 1.63 3.64 -11.39
N ARG A 84 2.16 4.86 -11.48
CA ARG A 84 1.63 6.06 -10.80
C ARG A 84 0.69 6.89 -11.70
N GLN A 85 0.49 6.47 -12.93
CA GLN A 85 -0.38 7.16 -13.89
C GLN A 85 -1.86 7.02 -13.50
N ALA A 86 -2.66 8.03 -13.91
CA ALA A 86 -4.06 8.14 -13.49
C ALA A 86 -4.96 7.02 -14.05
N ASP A 87 -4.66 6.50 -15.23
CA ASP A 87 -5.36 5.37 -15.85
C ASP A 87 -5.16 4.08 -15.04
N ILE A 88 -3.93 3.82 -14.59
CA ILE A 88 -3.63 2.69 -13.71
C ILE A 88 -4.35 2.84 -12.37
N ASP A 89 -4.28 4.00 -11.74
CA ASP A 89 -4.96 4.23 -10.45
C ASP A 89 -6.49 4.00 -10.52
N ARG A 90 -7.11 4.30 -11.67
CA ARG A 90 -8.55 4.04 -11.90
C ARG A 90 -8.85 2.55 -12.09
N ALA A 91 -7.93 1.81 -12.70
CA ALA A 91 -8.12 0.40 -13.02
C ALA A 91 -7.79 -0.55 -11.84
N VAL A 92 -6.88 -0.14 -10.93
CA VAL A 92 -6.46 -0.97 -9.77
C VAL A 92 -7.62 -1.55 -8.96
N PRO A 93 -8.70 -0.80 -8.62
CA PRO A 93 -9.79 -1.38 -7.82
C PRO A 93 -10.49 -2.56 -8.51
N THR A 94 -10.57 -2.56 -9.84
CA THR A 94 -11.13 -3.68 -10.60
C THR A 94 -10.26 -4.92 -10.45
N VAL A 95 -8.94 -4.79 -10.55
CA VAL A 95 -7.99 -5.89 -10.40
C VAL A 95 -7.93 -6.37 -8.94
N ALA A 96 -7.87 -5.45 -7.97
CA ALA A 96 -7.71 -5.77 -6.56
C ALA A 96 -8.96 -6.38 -5.90
N ARG A 97 -10.13 -6.33 -6.54
CA ARG A 97 -11.35 -6.94 -5.99
C ARG A 97 -11.38 -8.48 -6.12
N HIS A 98 -10.60 -9.05 -7.07
CA HIS A 98 -10.62 -10.48 -7.36
C HIS A 98 -9.94 -11.28 -6.24
N PRO A 99 -10.64 -12.24 -5.61
CA PRO A 99 -10.06 -13.06 -4.54
C PRO A 99 -8.83 -13.84 -4.99
N GLU A 100 -8.83 -14.33 -6.22
CA GLU A 100 -7.73 -15.08 -6.83
C GLU A 100 -6.46 -14.24 -6.93
N VAL A 101 -6.58 -12.99 -7.37
CA VAL A 101 -5.48 -12.03 -7.44
C VAL A 101 -4.97 -11.72 -6.03
N ARG A 102 -5.88 -11.50 -5.08
CA ARG A 102 -5.51 -11.19 -3.70
C ARG A 102 -4.72 -12.31 -3.05
N GLU A 103 -5.07 -13.57 -3.33
CA GLU A 103 -4.34 -14.71 -2.76
C GLU A 103 -2.89 -14.75 -3.26
N VAL A 104 -2.67 -14.66 -4.58
CA VAL A 104 -1.32 -14.59 -5.17
C VAL A 104 -0.53 -13.41 -4.61
N MET A 105 -1.16 -12.24 -4.48
CA MET A 105 -0.50 -11.06 -3.93
C MET A 105 -0.13 -11.24 -2.45
N ARG A 106 -1.00 -11.83 -1.63
CA ARG A 106 -0.73 -12.12 -0.21
C ARG A 106 0.44 -13.07 -0.03
N GLU A 107 0.48 -14.16 -0.81
CA GLU A 107 1.60 -15.11 -0.78
C GLU A 107 2.92 -14.39 -1.10
N ARG A 108 2.92 -13.57 -2.14
CA ARG A 108 4.11 -12.80 -2.54
C ARG A 108 4.52 -11.76 -1.49
N GLN A 109 3.56 -11.06 -0.88
CA GLN A 109 3.80 -10.09 0.20
C GLN A 109 4.42 -10.76 1.42
N ARG A 110 3.90 -11.93 1.83
CA ARG A 110 4.46 -12.72 2.93
C ARG A 110 5.88 -13.19 2.63
N ALA A 111 6.12 -13.69 1.42
CA ALA A 111 7.45 -14.12 1.01
C ALA A 111 8.48 -12.97 1.04
N LEU A 112 8.10 -11.79 0.56
CA LEU A 112 8.95 -10.60 0.59
C LEU A 112 9.18 -10.09 2.03
N GLY A 113 8.13 -10.05 2.86
CA GLY A 113 8.23 -9.64 4.26
C GLY A 113 9.03 -10.59 5.14
N ALA A 114 9.16 -11.86 4.75
CA ALA A 114 9.91 -12.87 5.50
C ALA A 114 11.44 -12.82 5.27
N THR A 115 11.92 -11.97 4.37
CA THR A 115 13.36 -11.90 4.03
C THR A 115 14.22 -11.20 5.09
N GLY A 116 13.58 -10.54 6.08
CA GLY A 116 14.27 -9.82 7.14
C GLY A 116 13.34 -8.87 7.89
N ASP A 117 13.90 -7.84 8.50
CA ASP A 117 13.11 -6.77 9.11
C ASP A 117 12.44 -5.93 8.01
N ALA A 118 11.12 -5.70 8.11
CA ALA A 118 10.35 -5.03 7.07
C ALA A 118 9.31 -4.04 7.62
N VAL A 119 9.10 -2.94 6.89
CA VAL A 119 7.94 -2.07 7.00
C VAL A 119 7.03 -2.35 5.81
N ILE A 120 5.84 -2.86 6.07
CA ILE A 120 4.87 -3.23 5.04
C ILE A 120 3.66 -2.30 5.15
N GLU A 121 3.32 -1.62 4.07
CA GLU A 121 2.14 -0.77 4.03
C GLU A 121 1.02 -1.35 3.17
N GLY A 122 -0.24 -1.11 3.59
CA GLY A 122 -1.40 -1.55 2.83
C GLY A 122 -2.75 -1.14 3.38
N ARG A 123 -3.68 -2.11 3.41
CA ARG A 123 -5.05 -1.96 3.92
C ARG A 123 -5.38 -2.99 4.98
N ASP A 124 -4.86 -4.19 4.82
CA ASP A 124 -5.14 -5.38 5.62
C ASP A 124 -3.85 -6.11 6.01
N ILE A 125 -2.74 -5.38 6.15
CA ILE A 125 -1.45 -5.99 6.49
C ILE A 125 -1.51 -6.60 7.87
N GLY A 126 -1.88 -5.82 8.87
CA GLY A 126 -1.94 -6.26 10.27
C GLY A 126 -3.08 -7.24 10.57
N THR A 127 -4.07 -7.38 9.67
CA THR A 127 -5.21 -8.30 9.86
C THR A 127 -5.09 -9.59 9.06
N VAL A 128 -4.52 -9.54 7.84
CA VAL A 128 -4.55 -10.65 6.88
C VAL A 128 -3.17 -11.07 6.39
N VAL A 129 -2.32 -10.13 6.00
CA VAL A 129 -1.02 -10.44 5.41
C VAL A 129 -0.03 -10.90 6.47
N ALA A 130 0.14 -10.10 7.52
CA ALA A 130 1.05 -10.33 8.65
C ALA A 130 0.34 -10.13 10.00
N PRO A 131 -0.66 -10.99 10.33
CA PRO A 131 -1.39 -10.88 11.60
C PRO A 131 -0.50 -11.08 12.84
N GLN A 132 0.70 -11.63 12.66
CA GLN A 132 1.72 -11.80 13.68
C GLN A 132 2.75 -10.65 13.71
N ALA A 133 2.55 -9.55 12.94
CA ALA A 133 3.46 -8.42 12.95
C ALA A 133 3.63 -7.87 14.39
N GLU A 134 4.88 -7.62 14.79
CA GLU A 134 5.21 -7.17 16.13
C GLU A 134 4.74 -5.74 16.42
N VAL A 135 4.68 -4.92 15.37
CA VAL A 135 4.12 -3.57 15.46
C VAL A 135 3.03 -3.41 14.38
N LYS A 136 1.84 -3.01 14.83
CA LYS A 136 0.72 -2.72 13.93
C LYS A 136 0.24 -1.30 14.17
N VAL A 137 0.20 -0.51 13.12
CA VAL A 137 -0.25 0.88 13.15
C VAL A 137 -1.33 1.09 12.11
N PHE A 138 -2.41 1.75 12.49
CA PHE A 138 -3.47 2.16 11.59
C PHE A 138 -3.54 3.68 11.51
N LEU A 139 -3.12 4.24 10.38
CA LEU A 139 -3.10 5.69 10.16
C LEU A 139 -4.46 6.17 9.68
N VAL A 140 -5.01 7.18 10.36
CA VAL A 140 -6.19 7.90 9.94
C VAL A 140 -5.86 9.38 9.72
N ALA A 141 -6.68 10.08 8.94
CA ALA A 141 -6.67 11.52 8.83
C ALA A 141 -8.06 11.99 8.37
N GLU A 142 -8.46 13.22 8.73
CA GLU A 142 -9.69 13.81 8.26
C GLU A 142 -9.76 13.83 6.72
N HIS A 143 -10.97 13.67 6.20
CA HIS A 143 -11.20 13.57 4.76
C HIS A 143 -10.67 14.79 3.99
N GLY A 144 -10.86 16.00 4.53
CA GLY A 144 -10.34 17.24 3.93
C GLY A 144 -8.83 17.27 3.83
N GLU A 145 -8.13 16.82 4.88
CA GLU A 145 -6.66 16.75 4.89
C GLU A 145 -6.15 15.70 3.91
N ARG A 146 -6.80 14.55 3.81
CA ARG A 146 -6.46 13.52 2.83
C ARG A 146 -6.63 14.00 1.39
N ALA A 147 -7.70 14.75 1.11
CA ALA A 147 -7.92 15.38 -0.20
C ALA A 147 -6.85 16.43 -0.51
N ARG A 148 -6.47 17.26 0.46
CA ARG A 148 -5.40 18.25 0.34
C ARG A 148 -4.06 17.58 0.01
N ARG A 149 -3.66 16.53 0.75
CA ARG A 149 -2.44 15.76 0.50
C ARG A 149 -2.44 15.15 -0.91
N ARG A 150 -3.59 14.59 -1.32
CA ARG A 150 -3.74 14.04 -2.67
C ARG A 150 -3.62 15.10 -3.76
N GLY A 151 -4.07 16.33 -3.49
CA GLY A 151 -3.92 17.47 -4.41
C GLY A 151 -2.46 17.88 -4.61
N ALA A 152 -1.65 17.80 -3.57
CA ALA A 152 -0.20 18.04 -3.68
C ALA A 152 0.49 16.99 -4.57
N ASP A 153 0.06 15.72 -4.48
CA ASP A 153 0.58 14.63 -5.32
C ASP A 153 0.10 14.72 -6.79
N ARG A 154 -0.98 15.45 -7.05
CA ARG A 154 -1.67 15.53 -8.35
C ARG A 154 -2.03 16.96 -8.72
N PRO A 155 -1.04 17.82 -9.01
CA PRO A 155 -1.31 19.19 -9.40
C PRO A 155 -2.15 19.21 -10.69
N GLY A 156 -3.16 20.11 -10.72
CA GLY A 156 -4.03 20.30 -11.88
C GLY A 156 -5.38 19.56 -11.83
N ILE A 157 -5.64 18.75 -10.81
CA ILE A 157 -6.97 18.15 -10.59
C ILE A 157 -7.73 18.99 -9.57
N ALA A 158 -9.01 19.29 -9.83
CA ALA A 158 -9.84 20.06 -8.93
C ALA A 158 -10.01 19.34 -7.57
N ALA A 159 -9.99 20.11 -6.47
CA ALA A 159 -10.08 19.60 -5.11
C ALA A 159 -11.34 18.74 -4.87
N ASP A 160 -12.49 19.20 -5.41
CA ASP A 160 -13.76 18.48 -5.29
C ASP A 160 -13.72 17.10 -5.99
N THR A 161 -13.08 17.02 -7.15
CA THR A 161 -12.89 15.74 -7.87
C THR A 161 -12.01 14.78 -7.05
N LEU A 162 -10.94 15.28 -6.44
CA LEU A 162 -10.08 14.47 -5.57
C LEU A 162 -10.80 13.99 -4.31
N ALA A 163 -11.64 14.84 -3.74
CA ALA A 163 -12.43 14.50 -2.55
C ALA A 163 -13.48 13.43 -2.88
N GLU A 164 -14.12 13.51 -4.05
CA GLU A 164 -15.07 12.52 -4.53
C GLU A 164 -14.40 11.18 -4.85
N ASP A 165 -13.27 11.20 -5.57
CA ASP A 165 -12.45 10.02 -5.84
C ASP A 165 -12.04 9.30 -4.55
N LEU A 166 -11.67 10.05 -3.50
CA LEU A 166 -11.31 9.47 -2.20
C LEU A 166 -12.51 8.82 -1.52
N ARG A 167 -13.70 9.44 -1.54
CA ARG A 167 -14.92 8.84 -0.97
C ARG A 167 -15.26 7.51 -1.65
N HIS A 168 -15.30 7.48 -2.98
CA HIS A 168 -15.54 6.26 -3.73
C HIS A 168 -14.50 5.18 -3.47
N ARG A 169 -13.27 5.58 -3.22
CA ARG A 169 -12.20 4.66 -2.89
C ARG A 169 -12.34 4.10 -1.48
N ASP A 170 -12.67 4.95 -0.51
CA ASP A 170 -12.92 4.54 0.87
C ASP A 170 -14.10 3.56 0.95
N GLU A 171 -15.19 3.82 0.23
CA GLU A 171 -16.35 2.91 0.15
C GLU A 171 -15.97 1.53 -0.40
N ARG A 172 -15.18 1.48 -1.48
CA ARG A 172 -14.72 0.21 -2.07
C ARG A 172 -13.71 -0.54 -1.19
N ASP A 173 -12.83 0.21 -0.53
CA ASP A 173 -11.79 -0.35 0.33
C ASP A 173 -12.31 -0.71 1.74
N ALA A 174 -13.50 -0.23 2.15
CA ALA A 174 -14.04 -0.32 3.53
C ALA A 174 -14.05 -1.74 4.10
N VAL A 175 -14.35 -2.74 3.27
CA VAL A 175 -14.39 -4.15 3.70
C VAL A 175 -13.00 -4.64 4.13
N ASN A 176 -11.95 -4.14 3.49
CA ASN A 176 -10.57 -4.57 3.72
C ASN A 176 -9.74 -3.57 4.55
N THR A 177 -10.29 -2.39 4.89
CA THR A 177 -9.55 -1.33 5.59
C THR A 177 -10.10 -1.20 7.00
N ARG A 178 -9.67 -2.11 7.88
CA ARG A 178 -10.01 -2.11 9.30
C ARG A 178 -8.76 -2.29 10.15
N PRO A 179 -8.66 -1.57 11.28
CA PRO A 179 -7.55 -1.78 12.20
C PRO A 179 -7.58 -3.21 12.76
N ALA A 180 -6.41 -3.80 12.94
CA ALA A 180 -6.28 -5.01 13.75
C ALA A 180 -6.61 -4.67 15.21
N GLU A 181 -7.09 -5.64 15.99
CA GLU A 181 -7.50 -5.42 17.40
C GLU A 181 -6.35 -4.88 18.26
N ASP A 182 -5.12 -5.27 17.94
CA ASP A 182 -3.89 -4.85 18.62
C ASP A 182 -3.15 -3.71 17.90
N ALA A 183 -3.77 -3.09 16.90
CA ALA A 183 -3.16 -1.97 16.18
C ALA A 183 -3.29 -0.66 16.97
N VAL A 184 -2.20 0.11 16.99
CA VAL A 184 -2.22 1.49 17.46
C VAL A 184 -2.81 2.37 16.37
N VAL A 185 -3.95 3.01 16.67
CA VAL A 185 -4.57 3.98 15.75
C VAL A 185 -3.95 5.36 15.96
N LEU A 186 -3.39 5.93 14.89
CA LEU A 186 -2.77 7.26 14.91
C LEU A 186 -3.53 8.19 13.95
N ASP A 187 -4.08 9.26 14.53
CA ASP A 187 -4.61 10.36 13.74
C ASP A 187 -3.46 11.27 13.31
N THR A 188 -3.29 11.39 12.00
CA THR A 188 -2.21 12.15 11.37
C THR A 188 -2.67 13.49 10.82
N THR A 189 -3.90 13.93 11.11
CA THR A 189 -4.51 15.14 10.54
C THR A 189 -3.61 16.36 10.73
N GLU A 190 -3.11 16.56 11.96
CA GLU A 190 -2.29 17.73 12.33
C GLU A 190 -0.81 17.37 12.54
N LEU A 191 -0.42 16.11 12.29
CA LEU A 191 0.95 15.68 12.51
C LEU A 191 1.81 15.84 11.26
N THR A 192 3.07 16.18 11.49
CA THR A 192 4.09 16.10 10.45
C THR A 192 4.49 14.64 10.21
N VAL A 193 5.14 14.39 9.08
CA VAL A 193 5.69 13.03 8.80
C VAL A 193 6.66 12.60 9.89
N ASP A 194 7.53 13.50 10.34
CA ASP A 194 8.53 13.22 11.36
C ASP A 194 7.89 12.87 12.72
N ASP A 195 6.81 13.58 13.11
CA ASP A 195 6.07 13.26 14.35
C ASP A 195 5.50 11.84 14.31
N VAL A 196 4.94 11.42 13.16
CA VAL A 196 4.38 10.09 13.00
C VAL A 196 5.48 9.03 12.98
N VAL A 197 6.57 9.29 12.26
CA VAL A 197 7.75 8.40 12.21
C VAL A 197 8.36 8.23 13.61
N ASP A 198 8.50 9.29 14.39
CA ASP A 198 9.01 9.23 15.76
C ASP A 198 8.14 8.35 16.65
N ARG A 199 6.82 8.52 16.59
CA ARG A 199 5.88 7.70 17.37
C ARG A 199 5.95 6.23 16.99
N VAL A 200 6.00 5.92 15.70
CA VAL A 200 6.09 4.52 15.25
C VAL A 200 7.46 3.92 15.57
N ALA A 201 8.54 4.68 15.43
CA ALA A 201 9.88 4.24 15.81
C ALA A 201 9.99 3.93 17.31
N GLN A 202 9.32 4.70 18.16
CA GLN A 202 9.22 4.41 19.59
C GLN A 202 8.50 3.08 19.84
N LEU A 203 7.36 2.82 19.19
CA LEU A 203 6.67 1.53 19.27
C LEU A 203 7.55 0.36 18.84
N VAL A 204 8.36 0.56 17.80
CA VAL A 204 9.35 -0.44 17.36
C VAL A 204 10.42 -0.69 18.43
N ALA A 205 10.94 0.36 19.04
CA ALA A 205 11.96 0.25 20.11
C ALA A 205 11.43 -0.50 21.34
N GLU A 206 10.14 -0.29 21.70
CA GLU A 206 9.48 -0.97 22.82
C GLU A 206 9.23 -2.47 22.56
N ARG A 207 9.21 -2.89 21.30
CA ARG A 207 8.96 -4.28 20.88
C ARG A 207 10.21 -5.03 20.44
N ARG A 208 11.33 -4.33 20.29
CA ARG A 208 12.64 -4.98 20.08
C ARG A 208 13.10 -5.62 21.39
N PRO A 209 13.50 -6.92 21.34
CA PRO A 209 14.08 -7.61 22.48
C PRO A 209 15.41 -6.99 22.93
#